data_4b5de91fe84f9ed6122bc0ce2230c635
#
_entry.id   4b5de91fe84f9ed6122bc0ce2230c635
#
_cell.length_a   1.000
_cell.length_b   1.000
_cell.length_c   1.000
_cell.angle_alpha   90.00
_cell.angle_beta   90.00
_cell.angle_gamma   90.00
#
_symmetry.space_group_name_H-M   'P 1'
#
loop_
_entity.id
_entity.type
_entity.pdbx_description
1 polymer ?
#
loop_
_entity_poly.entity_id
_entity_poly.type
_entity_poly.pdbx_seq_one_letter_code
_entity_poly.pdbx_strand_id
1 'polypeptide(L)'
;MTMNQPSATPASTEPIADEYDVVVLGGALSGSSATTLLMRNNPGIRVLVIERTERLTRRVGEATVEVSAYFMGRVLGLTKYLNEHHIVKQGLRFWFKNEKVSRFDEASEVGGRYQVRLPSYQLDRATFDEEVLRRAAEVGAQIIRPAVIRNVELCSGGQQTVEFKYHGETRSVKARWVVDATGVASFLARKNGWWVRNTEHPTASAWSRWKGVKDWDGLELAQKYPEWAKSAHSVRGTATNHIMGDGWWSWWIPLKGGDTSVGVVFDQRIVPWEETGSVGERLKSFLMKHPVAAEVLEGAEYEEDDVHWRRNLAYYSTTFAGDGFVIVGDAAAFMDPFYSPGMDWIAFSTSSAANLIKQQRDGGCMETLVSKYNRDFSLCHQRWFSSLYKDKYHYLAEFDLMSLAFRLDLSLYYWGVVQPPFTEGPSALLSPPFSPVSGKIFSGLMGCYNRRFATIAKRRRRLGLLGRNNNGNRLLIPGFTLERKDMFRLFGLLKDWAVLELKEGWKTWGRSPSQQDDDPLGFSVENDSARERREVPPVNASTASQP
;
A
#
# COMPACT_ATOMS: atom_id res chain seq x y z
N MET A 1 -27.73 9.21 3.09
CA MET A 1 -27.56 10.00 1.85
C MET A 1 -26.49 9.32 1.03
N THR A 2 -26.88 8.64 -0.04
CA THR A 2 -25.94 8.11 -1.03
C THR A 2 -25.18 9.29 -1.61
N MET A 3 -23.86 9.36 -1.37
CA MET A 3 -23.06 10.37 -2.05
C MET A 3 -23.19 10.16 -3.56
N ASN A 4 -23.63 11.21 -4.28
CA ASN A 4 -23.56 11.19 -5.73
C ASN A 4 -22.11 10.89 -6.13
N GLN A 5 -21.92 9.75 -6.77
CA GLN A 5 -20.62 9.42 -7.31
C GLN A 5 -20.24 10.53 -8.32
N PRO A 6 -19.02 11.07 -8.29
CA PRO A 6 -18.63 12.10 -9.24
C PRO A 6 -18.83 11.59 -10.67
N SER A 7 -19.21 12.47 -11.57
CA SER A 7 -19.29 12.14 -12.99
C SER A 7 -17.91 11.66 -13.47
N ALA A 8 -17.90 10.67 -14.36
CA ALA A 8 -16.66 10.24 -14.99
C ALA A 8 -15.97 11.43 -15.68
N THR A 9 -14.66 11.50 -15.58
CA THR A 9 -13.86 12.49 -16.33
C THR A 9 -14.07 12.23 -17.82
N PRO A 10 -14.63 13.18 -18.60
CA PRO A 10 -14.89 12.94 -20.01
C PRO A 10 -13.59 12.71 -20.77
N ALA A 11 -13.65 11.89 -21.81
CA ALA A 11 -12.58 11.82 -22.80
C ALA A 11 -12.42 13.19 -23.48
N SER A 12 -11.20 13.55 -23.85
CA SER A 12 -10.93 14.76 -24.62
C SER A 12 -11.62 14.69 -25.98
N THR A 13 -12.21 15.80 -26.40
CA THR A 13 -12.87 15.94 -27.71
C THR A 13 -11.88 16.27 -28.83
N GLU A 14 -10.65 16.62 -28.50
CA GLU A 14 -9.60 16.93 -29.46
C GLU A 14 -9.19 15.68 -30.25
N PRO A 15 -8.89 15.82 -31.54
CA PRO A 15 -8.33 14.74 -32.34
C PRO A 15 -7.04 14.18 -31.71
N ILE A 16 -6.88 12.87 -31.77
CA ILE A 16 -5.64 12.22 -31.33
C ILE A 16 -4.55 12.56 -32.34
N ALA A 17 -3.47 13.18 -31.88
CA ALA A 17 -2.30 13.47 -32.71
C ALA A 17 -1.46 12.21 -32.94
N ASP A 18 -0.66 12.21 -34.01
CA ASP A 18 0.26 11.09 -34.31
C ASP A 18 1.45 11.03 -33.34
N GLU A 19 1.80 12.18 -32.73
CA GLU A 19 2.98 12.30 -31.88
C GLU A 19 2.70 13.09 -30.59
N TYR A 20 3.30 12.63 -29.49
CA TYR A 20 3.30 13.27 -28.17
C TYR A 20 4.72 13.32 -27.60
N ASP A 21 4.96 14.19 -26.62
CA ASP A 21 6.20 14.15 -25.86
C ASP A 21 6.17 12.97 -24.88
N VAL A 22 5.01 12.73 -24.26
CA VAL A 22 4.81 11.64 -23.28
C VAL A 22 3.47 10.94 -23.51
N VAL A 23 3.47 9.62 -23.49
CA VAL A 23 2.26 8.79 -23.37
C VAL A 23 2.27 8.11 -21.99
N VAL A 24 1.19 8.30 -21.23
CA VAL A 24 0.99 7.70 -19.90
C VAL A 24 0.00 6.57 -20.01
N LEU A 25 0.40 5.38 -19.58
CA LEU A 25 -0.39 4.16 -19.61
C LEU A 25 -1.11 3.99 -18.27
N GLY A 26 -2.43 4.25 -18.23
CA GLY A 26 -3.27 4.22 -17.03
C GLY A 26 -3.52 5.59 -16.43
N GLY A 27 -4.79 5.88 -16.13
CA GLY A 27 -5.29 7.18 -15.67
C GLY A 27 -5.61 7.25 -14.16
N ALA A 28 -5.35 6.19 -13.37
CA ALA A 28 -5.54 6.23 -11.92
C ALA A 28 -4.45 7.09 -11.22
N LEU A 29 -4.41 7.08 -9.87
CA LEU A 29 -3.54 7.95 -9.07
C LEU A 29 -2.11 8.08 -9.61
N SER A 30 -1.42 6.98 -9.94
CA SER A 30 -0.03 7.03 -10.42
C SER A 30 0.10 7.79 -11.74
N GLY A 31 -0.72 7.45 -12.72
CA GLY A 31 -0.66 8.08 -14.04
C GLY A 31 -1.10 9.53 -14.03
N SER A 32 -2.20 9.84 -13.36
CA SER A 32 -2.70 11.21 -13.24
C SER A 32 -1.76 12.12 -12.44
N SER A 33 -1.11 11.57 -11.40
CA SER A 33 -0.09 12.32 -10.65
C SER A 33 1.13 12.62 -11.50
N ALA A 34 1.67 11.61 -12.20
CA ALA A 34 2.80 11.78 -13.11
C ALA A 34 2.47 12.82 -14.21
N THR A 35 1.27 12.71 -14.81
CA THR A 35 0.77 13.65 -15.81
C THR A 35 0.71 15.07 -15.27
N THR A 36 0.09 15.28 -14.11
CA THR A 36 -0.02 16.61 -13.49
C THR A 36 1.35 17.23 -13.23
N LEU A 37 2.31 16.44 -12.74
CA LEU A 37 3.68 16.90 -12.48
C LEU A 37 4.42 17.22 -13.78
N LEU A 38 4.28 16.39 -14.82
CA LEU A 38 4.87 16.61 -16.13
C LEU A 38 4.38 17.93 -16.75
N MET A 39 3.06 18.13 -16.78
CA MET A 39 2.43 19.33 -17.33
C MET A 39 2.86 20.60 -16.59
N ARG A 40 2.89 20.58 -15.25
CA ARG A 40 3.28 21.74 -14.44
C ARG A 40 4.77 22.09 -14.54
N ASN A 41 5.62 21.06 -14.66
CA ASN A 41 7.08 21.26 -14.64
C ASN A 41 7.68 21.49 -16.03
N ASN A 42 6.91 21.28 -17.11
CA ASN A 42 7.39 21.37 -18.49
C ASN A 42 6.39 22.15 -19.36
N PRO A 43 6.42 23.48 -19.37
CA PRO A 43 5.55 24.28 -20.23
C PRO A 43 5.61 23.83 -21.70
N GLY A 44 4.44 23.66 -22.31
CA GLY A 44 4.32 23.25 -23.72
C GLY A 44 4.49 21.74 -23.97
N ILE A 45 4.69 20.92 -22.95
CA ILE A 45 4.74 19.46 -23.10
C ILE A 45 3.36 18.91 -23.53
N ARG A 46 3.34 18.00 -24.49
CA ARG A 46 2.12 17.32 -24.95
C ARG A 46 2.07 15.94 -24.31
N VAL A 47 1.05 15.70 -23.47
CA VAL A 47 0.86 14.44 -22.74
C VAL A 47 -0.46 13.81 -23.15
N LEU A 48 -0.43 12.54 -23.56
CA LEU A 48 -1.60 11.68 -23.77
C LEU A 48 -1.71 10.67 -22.63
N VAL A 49 -2.86 10.60 -21.99
CA VAL A 49 -3.21 9.54 -21.00
C VAL A 49 -4.15 8.55 -21.63
N ILE A 50 -3.80 7.26 -21.59
CA ILE A 50 -4.60 6.16 -22.11
C ILE A 50 -5.17 5.37 -20.93
N GLU A 51 -6.51 5.49 -20.70
CA GLU A 51 -7.20 4.78 -19.61
C GLU A 51 -8.16 3.72 -20.19
N ARG A 52 -8.07 2.49 -19.67
CA ARG A 52 -8.83 1.35 -20.20
C ARG A 52 -10.31 1.37 -19.86
N THR A 53 -10.69 2.04 -18.78
CA THR A 53 -12.06 2.05 -18.26
C THR A 53 -12.78 3.35 -18.59
N GLU A 54 -14.06 3.28 -18.87
CA GLU A 54 -14.90 4.44 -19.02
C GLU A 54 -15.00 5.24 -17.71
N ARG A 55 -14.95 4.51 -16.58
CA ARG A 55 -14.95 5.08 -15.23
C ARG A 55 -14.00 4.29 -14.34
N LEU A 56 -13.24 4.99 -13.50
CA LEU A 56 -12.41 4.37 -12.49
C LEU A 56 -13.29 3.81 -11.36
N THR A 57 -13.01 2.57 -10.96
CA THR A 57 -13.82 1.81 -10.02
C THR A 57 -13.15 1.67 -8.66
N ARG A 58 -13.86 1.11 -7.69
CA ARG A 58 -13.34 0.74 -6.38
C ARG A 58 -12.09 -0.11 -6.51
N ARG A 59 -11.13 0.12 -5.63
CA ARG A 59 -9.89 -0.65 -5.52
C ARG A 59 -9.26 -0.44 -4.15
N VAL A 60 -8.47 -1.39 -3.70
CA VAL A 60 -7.67 -1.25 -2.47
C VAL A 60 -6.54 -0.21 -2.61
N GLY A 61 -5.89 0.12 -1.51
CA GLY A 61 -4.99 1.26 -1.40
C GLY A 61 -5.78 2.49 -0.95
N GLU A 62 -6.63 2.32 0.06
CA GLU A 62 -7.58 3.33 0.56
C GLU A 62 -7.05 4.08 1.77
N ALA A 63 -6.11 3.51 2.53
CA ALA A 63 -5.48 4.18 3.66
C ALA A 63 -4.17 4.84 3.24
N THR A 64 -4.00 6.11 3.61
CA THR A 64 -2.78 6.89 3.36
C THR A 64 -1.95 7.01 4.62
N VAL A 65 -0.73 7.49 4.45
CA VAL A 65 0.19 7.89 5.53
C VAL A 65 0.70 9.32 5.26
N GLU A 66 1.54 9.84 6.13
CA GLU A 66 1.90 11.26 6.16
C GLU A 66 2.53 11.76 4.85
N VAL A 67 3.45 10.99 4.25
CA VAL A 67 4.14 11.39 3.00
C VAL A 67 3.18 11.40 1.82
N SER A 68 2.35 10.37 1.68
CA SER A 68 1.31 10.34 0.64
C SER A 68 0.28 11.45 0.82
N ALA A 69 -0.11 11.77 2.05
CA ALA A 69 -0.99 12.91 2.33
C ALA A 69 -0.33 14.25 2.00
N TYR A 70 0.95 14.41 2.34
CA TYR A 70 1.73 15.58 1.93
C TYR A 70 1.78 15.71 0.39
N PHE A 71 2.07 14.62 -0.30
CA PHE A 71 2.11 14.58 -1.76
C PHE A 71 0.76 14.98 -2.37
N MET A 72 -0.32 14.33 -1.98
CA MET A 72 -1.65 14.63 -2.50
C MET A 72 -2.11 16.06 -2.13
N GLY A 73 -1.93 16.45 -0.88
CA GLY A 73 -2.38 17.76 -0.40
C GLY A 73 -1.52 18.90 -0.91
N ARG A 74 -0.20 18.83 -0.68
CA ARG A 74 0.73 19.93 -0.94
C ARG A 74 1.22 19.96 -2.39
N VAL A 75 1.61 18.79 -2.94
CA VAL A 75 2.22 18.73 -4.29
C VAL A 75 1.14 18.73 -5.36
N LEU A 76 0.08 17.91 -5.22
CA LEU A 76 -1.02 17.89 -6.18
C LEU A 76 -2.07 18.99 -5.94
N GLY A 77 -2.08 19.64 -4.77
CA GLY A 77 -3.01 20.74 -4.45
C GLY A 77 -4.40 20.27 -4.03
N LEU A 78 -4.53 19.07 -3.46
CA LEU A 78 -5.82 18.43 -3.16
C LEU A 78 -6.29 18.60 -1.70
N THR A 79 -5.63 19.42 -0.88
CA THR A 79 -5.94 19.53 0.57
C THR A 79 -7.42 19.80 0.84
N LYS A 80 -8.02 20.76 0.14
CA LYS A 80 -9.45 21.10 0.31
C LYS A 80 -10.33 19.91 -0.05
N TYR A 81 -10.09 19.31 -1.22
CA TYR A 81 -10.84 18.15 -1.70
C TYR A 81 -10.76 16.96 -0.73
N LEU A 82 -9.58 16.64 -0.24
CA LEU A 82 -9.37 15.55 0.71
C LEU A 82 -10.17 15.75 2.00
N ASN A 83 -10.16 16.95 2.57
CA ASN A 83 -10.91 17.26 3.79
C ASN A 83 -12.44 17.23 3.57
N GLU A 84 -12.92 17.63 2.39
CA GLU A 84 -14.34 17.68 2.08
C GLU A 84 -14.93 16.32 1.69
N HIS A 85 -14.15 15.46 1.02
CA HIS A 85 -14.65 14.25 0.40
C HIS A 85 -14.16 12.94 1.03
N HIS A 86 -13.20 12.97 1.94
CA HIS A 86 -12.62 11.77 2.55
C HIS A 86 -12.55 11.88 4.07
N ILE A 87 -12.27 10.76 4.75
CA ILE A 87 -12.11 10.76 6.21
C ILE A 87 -10.66 11.08 6.56
N VAL A 88 -10.48 12.02 7.51
CA VAL A 88 -9.17 12.25 8.12
C VAL A 88 -8.84 11.05 9.01
N LYS A 89 -7.77 10.36 8.68
CA LYS A 89 -7.34 9.15 9.35
C LYS A 89 -6.63 9.47 10.66
N GLN A 90 -7.02 8.80 11.74
CA GLN A 90 -6.42 8.94 13.06
C GLN A 90 -5.36 7.87 13.36
N GLY A 91 -4.42 7.69 12.42
CA GLY A 91 -3.29 6.78 12.54
C GLY A 91 -3.67 5.30 12.38
N LEU A 92 -2.85 4.44 12.98
CA LEU A 92 -3.00 2.99 12.96
C LEU A 92 -3.35 2.49 14.36
N ARG A 93 -4.15 1.43 14.42
CA ARG A 93 -4.53 0.76 15.66
C ARG A 93 -4.48 -0.74 15.48
N PHE A 94 -3.98 -1.46 16.49
CA PHE A 94 -3.75 -2.90 16.44
C PHE A 94 -4.43 -3.59 17.60
N TRP A 95 -5.07 -4.73 17.32
CA TRP A 95 -5.84 -5.54 18.25
C TRP A 95 -5.29 -6.95 18.30
N PHE A 96 -5.07 -7.47 19.51
CA PHE A 96 -4.44 -8.77 19.73
C PHE A 96 -5.30 -9.62 20.66
N LYS A 97 -5.30 -10.94 20.42
CA LYS A 97 -5.94 -11.92 21.31
C LYS A 97 -5.03 -13.08 21.62
N ASN A 98 -5.38 -13.79 22.68
CA ASN A 98 -4.97 -15.16 22.95
C ASN A 98 -6.20 -15.98 23.37
N GLU A 99 -5.99 -17.20 23.82
CA GLU A 99 -7.06 -18.13 24.26
C GLU A 99 -7.89 -17.62 25.45
N LYS A 100 -7.35 -16.68 26.24
CA LYS A 100 -8.05 -16.07 27.39
C LYS A 100 -8.98 -14.93 27.01
N VAL A 101 -8.90 -14.45 25.77
CA VAL A 101 -9.70 -13.35 25.26
C VAL A 101 -10.94 -13.88 24.59
N SER A 102 -12.08 -13.72 25.25
CA SER A 102 -13.39 -14.13 24.75
C SER A 102 -14.28 -12.95 24.35
N ARG A 103 -13.96 -11.75 24.86
CA ARG A 103 -14.74 -10.54 24.66
C ARG A 103 -13.91 -9.45 23.99
N PHE A 104 -14.60 -8.52 23.35
CA PHE A 104 -14.04 -7.37 22.66
C PHE A 104 -13.08 -6.54 23.55
N ASP A 105 -13.51 -6.19 24.76
CA ASP A 105 -12.79 -5.31 25.69
C ASP A 105 -11.61 -5.98 26.41
N GLU A 106 -11.50 -7.31 26.31
CA GLU A 106 -10.39 -8.08 26.85
C GLU A 106 -9.19 -8.16 25.90
N ALA A 107 -9.39 -7.85 24.63
CA ALA A 107 -8.31 -7.83 23.64
C ALA A 107 -7.26 -6.76 23.99
N SER A 108 -5.99 -7.07 23.74
CA SER A 108 -4.94 -6.08 23.88
C SER A 108 -4.96 -5.10 22.72
N GLU A 109 -4.67 -3.81 23.00
CA GLU A 109 -4.80 -2.71 22.07
C GLU A 109 -3.54 -1.84 22.04
N VAL A 110 -3.07 -1.50 20.82
CA VAL A 110 -2.02 -0.49 20.58
C VAL A 110 -2.55 0.55 19.62
N GLY A 111 -2.38 1.84 19.93
CA GLY A 111 -2.79 2.91 19.04
C GLY A 111 -2.64 4.30 19.64
N GLY A 112 -3.09 5.32 18.92
CA GLY A 112 -3.09 6.69 19.40
C GLY A 112 -4.09 6.90 20.53
N ARG A 113 -3.70 7.72 21.52
CA ARG A 113 -4.61 8.18 22.59
C ARG A 113 -5.40 9.42 22.17
N TYR A 114 -4.79 10.27 21.37
CA TYR A 114 -5.33 11.55 20.90
C TYR A 114 -5.23 11.63 19.38
N GLN A 115 -5.86 12.64 18.81
CA GLN A 115 -5.79 12.93 17.40
C GLN A 115 -4.35 13.09 16.90
N VAL A 116 -4.11 12.63 15.68
CA VAL A 116 -2.81 12.80 15.02
C VAL A 116 -2.57 14.27 14.64
N ARG A 117 -1.32 14.68 14.61
CA ARG A 117 -0.94 16.08 14.27
C ARG A 117 -0.65 16.29 12.80
N LEU A 118 -0.17 15.26 12.10
CA LEU A 118 0.04 15.31 10.66
C LEU A 118 -1.12 14.60 9.97
N PRO A 119 -1.67 15.19 8.90
CA PRO A 119 -2.83 14.62 8.23
C PRO A 119 -2.47 13.33 7.51
N SER A 120 -3.40 12.40 7.52
CA SER A 120 -3.51 11.28 6.60
C SER A 120 -4.99 11.03 6.35
N TYR A 121 -5.35 10.26 5.34
CA TYR A 121 -6.72 10.13 4.88
C TYR A 121 -7.09 8.69 4.59
N GLN A 122 -8.39 8.40 4.67
CA GLN A 122 -9.01 7.18 4.18
C GLN A 122 -9.84 7.53 2.95
N LEU A 123 -9.46 6.98 1.80
CA LEU A 123 -9.91 7.40 0.48
C LEU A 123 -10.88 6.39 -0.12
N ASP A 124 -12.02 6.85 -0.61
CA ASP A 124 -12.73 6.09 -1.63
C ASP A 124 -12.01 6.27 -2.96
N ARG A 125 -11.36 5.19 -3.44
CA ARG A 125 -10.51 5.24 -4.63
C ARG A 125 -11.28 5.47 -5.91
N ALA A 126 -12.56 5.07 -5.99
CA ALA A 126 -13.36 5.32 -7.18
C ALA A 126 -13.60 6.84 -7.39
N THR A 127 -13.88 7.56 -6.30
CA THR A 127 -14.11 9.00 -6.33
C THR A 127 -12.79 9.78 -6.40
N PHE A 128 -11.80 9.35 -5.65
CA PHE A 128 -10.51 10.01 -5.56
C PHE A 128 -9.72 9.91 -6.88
N ASP A 129 -9.64 8.73 -7.48
CA ASP A 129 -8.89 8.53 -8.72
C ASP A 129 -9.53 9.31 -9.89
N GLU A 130 -10.88 9.42 -9.95
CA GLU A 130 -11.56 10.27 -10.94
C GLU A 130 -11.22 11.76 -10.75
N GLU A 131 -11.19 12.25 -9.52
CA GLU A 131 -10.81 13.64 -9.26
C GLU A 131 -9.37 13.93 -9.68
N VAL A 132 -8.42 13.02 -9.40
CA VAL A 132 -7.02 13.22 -9.81
C VAL A 132 -6.88 13.19 -11.33
N LEU A 133 -7.63 12.32 -12.02
CA LEU A 133 -7.67 12.29 -13.50
C LEU A 133 -8.28 13.57 -14.08
N ARG A 134 -9.38 14.07 -13.49
CA ARG A 134 -10.00 15.35 -13.87
C ARG A 134 -8.99 16.51 -13.74
N ARG A 135 -8.20 16.53 -12.65
CA ARG A 135 -7.14 17.54 -12.48
C ARG A 135 -6.03 17.43 -13.51
N ALA A 136 -5.69 16.22 -13.94
CA ALA A 136 -4.73 16.02 -15.02
C ALA A 136 -5.26 16.57 -16.35
N ALA A 137 -6.55 16.42 -16.64
CA ALA A 137 -7.19 17.04 -17.80
C ALA A 137 -7.23 18.58 -17.69
N GLU A 138 -7.52 19.14 -16.53
CA GLU A 138 -7.56 20.60 -16.29
C GLU A 138 -6.22 21.29 -16.51
N VAL A 139 -5.11 20.61 -16.28
CA VAL A 139 -3.78 21.16 -16.58
C VAL A 139 -3.36 20.98 -18.04
N GLY A 140 -4.28 20.49 -18.90
CA GLY A 140 -4.12 20.43 -20.36
C GLY A 140 -3.64 19.09 -20.92
N ALA A 141 -3.67 18.00 -20.14
CA ALA A 141 -3.38 16.68 -20.68
C ALA A 141 -4.56 16.16 -21.52
N GLN A 142 -4.26 15.53 -22.65
CA GLN A 142 -5.27 14.82 -23.42
C GLN A 142 -5.57 13.46 -22.80
N ILE A 143 -6.85 13.17 -22.54
CA ILE A 143 -7.31 11.91 -21.94
C ILE A 143 -8.11 11.14 -22.98
N ILE A 144 -7.75 9.88 -23.24
CA ILE A 144 -8.59 8.97 -24.04
C ILE A 144 -9.05 7.79 -23.17
N ARG A 145 -10.37 7.58 -23.17
CA ARG A 145 -11.05 6.50 -22.43
C ARG A 145 -12.44 6.19 -22.98
N PRO A 146 -12.93 4.93 -22.99
CA PRO A 146 -12.14 3.74 -22.67
C PRO A 146 -11.19 3.36 -23.83
N ALA A 147 -9.91 3.17 -23.52
CA ALA A 147 -8.89 2.81 -24.51
C ALA A 147 -7.94 1.73 -23.96
N VAL A 148 -7.80 0.63 -24.70
CA VAL A 148 -7.06 -0.55 -24.25
C VAL A 148 -5.71 -0.63 -24.94
N ILE A 149 -4.63 -0.52 -24.18
CA ILE A 149 -3.25 -0.66 -24.66
C ILE A 149 -3.06 -2.08 -25.20
N ARG A 150 -2.50 -2.21 -26.43
CA ARG A 150 -2.24 -3.48 -27.09
C ARG A 150 -0.75 -3.79 -27.14
N ASN A 151 0.05 -2.79 -27.49
CA ASN A 151 1.47 -2.95 -27.66
C ASN A 151 2.22 -1.67 -27.29
N VAL A 152 3.47 -1.80 -26.92
CA VAL A 152 4.42 -0.68 -26.78
C VAL A 152 5.76 -1.18 -27.34
N GLU A 153 6.23 -0.56 -28.40
CA GLU A 153 7.56 -0.82 -28.96
C GLU A 153 8.53 0.22 -28.44
N LEU A 154 9.56 -0.24 -27.72
CA LEU A 154 10.61 0.60 -27.16
C LEU A 154 11.76 0.70 -28.15
N CYS A 155 12.18 1.94 -28.44
CA CYS A 155 13.28 2.26 -29.35
C CYS A 155 14.30 3.14 -28.65
N SER A 156 15.52 2.63 -28.46
CA SER A 156 16.61 3.43 -27.87
C SER A 156 17.06 4.52 -28.84
N GLY A 157 17.22 5.75 -28.31
CA GLY A 157 17.58 6.93 -29.10
C GLY A 157 16.46 7.49 -29.98
N GLY A 158 15.29 6.86 -30.01
CA GLY A 158 14.17 7.20 -30.88
C GLY A 158 12.87 7.51 -30.17
N GLN A 159 11.79 7.48 -30.93
CA GLN A 159 10.43 7.56 -30.43
C GLN A 159 9.88 6.17 -30.15
N GLN A 160 9.15 6.04 -29.06
CA GLN A 160 8.42 4.84 -28.67
C GLN A 160 7.10 4.79 -29.44
N THR A 161 6.65 3.60 -29.84
CA THR A 161 5.35 3.41 -30.49
C THR A 161 4.37 2.78 -29.51
N VAL A 162 3.21 3.38 -29.33
CA VAL A 162 2.14 2.88 -28.45
C VAL A 162 0.92 2.55 -29.29
N GLU A 163 0.53 1.27 -29.31
CA GLU A 163 -0.67 0.79 -29.98
C GLU A 163 -1.79 0.55 -28.98
N PHE A 164 -2.98 1.01 -29.29
CA PHE A 164 -4.16 0.85 -28.45
C PHE A 164 -5.43 0.69 -29.27
N LYS A 165 -6.45 0.07 -28.66
CA LYS A 165 -7.81 -0.01 -29.22
C LYS A 165 -8.66 1.09 -28.63
N TYR A 166 -9.28 1.91 -29.48
CA TYR A 166 -10.15 3.02 -29.11
C TYR A 166 -11.35 3.09 -30.07
N HIS A 167 -12.56 3.11 -29.53
CA HIS A 167 -13.82 3.06 -30.30
C HIS A 167 -13.87 1.94 -31.35
N GLY A 168 -13.32 0.76 -31.02
CA GLY A 168 -13.33 -0.39 -31.92
C GLY A 168 -12.14 -0.46 -32.87
N GLU A 169 -11.45 0.66 -33.13
CA GLU A 169 -10.31 0.75 -34.05
C GLU A 169 -8.97 0.58 -33.32
N THR A 170 -8.02 -0.03 -33.99
CA THR A 170 -6.61 -0.03 -33.55
C THR A 170 -5.93 1.23 -34.07
N ARG A 171 -5.35 1.97 -33.15
CA ARG A 171 -4.60 3.21 -33.41
C ARG A 171 -3.19 3.10 -32.86
N SER A 172 -2.29 3.91 -33.39
CA SER A 172 -0.91 3.99 -32.97
C SER A 172 -0.49 5.45 -32.84
N VAL A 173 0.28 5.75 -31.81
CA VAL A 173 0.91 7.07 -31.61
C VAL A 173 2.38 6.90 -31.27
N LYS A 174 3.17 7.90 -31.59
CA LYS A 174 4.60 7.97 -31.24
C LYS A 174 4.80 8.89 -30.03
N ALA A 175 5.76 8.56 -29.19
CA ALA A 175 6.14 9.41 -28.06
C ALA A 175 7.64 9.31 -27.76
N ARG A 176 8.24 10.43 -27.32
CA ARG A 176 9.63 10.37 -26.81
C ARG A 176 9.70 9.58 -25.51
N TRP A 177 8.66 9.66 -24.67
CA TRP A 177 8.58 8.95 -23.39
C TRP A 177 7.27 8.18 -23.23
N VAL A 178 7.36 7.00 -22.64
CA VAL A 178 6.23 6.21 -22.14
C VAL A 178 6.34 6.09 -20.63
N VAL A 179 5.30 6.47 -19.91
CA VAL A 179 5.17 6.28 -18.45
C VAL A 179 4.23 5.11 -18.20
N ASP A 180 4.74 3.99 -17.72
CA ASP A 180 3.91 2.85 -17.32
C ASP A 180 3.37 3.07 -15.90
N ALA A 181 2.09 3.40 -15.81
CA ALA A 181 1.29 3.56 -14.60
C ALA A 181 0.12 2.56 -14.57
N THR A 182 0.27 1.39 -15.20
CA THR A 182 -0.79 0.38 -15.34
C THR A 182 -1.09 -0.39 -14.05
N GLY A 183 -0.46 0.01 -12.94
CA GLY A 183 -0.67 -0.61 -11.63
C GLY A 183 -0.26 -2.08 -11.65
N VAL A 184 -1.04 -2.93 -11.01
CA VAL A 184 -0.74 -4.37 -10.87
C VAL A 184 -0.67 -5.14 -12.22
N ALA A 185 -1.11 -4.53 -13.32
CA ALA A 185 -0.92 -5.11 -14.65
C ALA A 185 0.56 -5.11 -15.07
N SER A 186 1.38 -4.15 -14.58
CA SER A 186 2.83 -4.07 -14.81
C SER A 186 3.19 -4.28 -16.29
N PHE A 187 2.54 -3.52 -17.18
CA PHE A 187 2.50 -3.79 -18.61
C PHE A 187 3.90 -3.93 -19.23
N LEU A 188 4.75 -2.90 -19.06
CA LEU A 188 6.10 -2.92 -19.62
C LEU A 188 6.98 -3.96 -18.94
N ALA A 189 6.89 -4.08 -17.61
CA ALA A 189 7.71 -5.06 -16.88
C ALA A 189 7.40 -6.50 -17.31
N ARG A 190 6.13 -6.84 -17.49
CA ARG A 190 5.74 -8.19 -17.96
C ARG A 190 6.09 -8.42 -19.42
N LYS A 191 5.81 -7.45 -20.28
CA LYS A 191 6.11 -7.57 -21.71
C LYS A 191 7.59 -7.81 -21.98
N ASN A 192 8.46 -7.15 -21.24
CA ASN A 192 9.91 -7.22 -21.44
C ASN A 192 10.63 -8.22 -20.53
N GLY A 193 9.90 -9.04 -19.75
CA GLY A 193 10.50 -10.05 -18.88
C GLY A 193 11.23 -9.48 -17.64
N TRP A 194 10.92 -8.24 -17.24
CA TRP A 194 11.51 -7.59 -16.06
C TRP A 194 10.72 -7.83 -14.78
N TRP A 195 9.52 -8.36 -14.89
CA TRP A 195 8.66 -8.64 -13.76
C TRP A 195 9.11 -9.88 -12.99
N VAL A 196 9.34 -9.75 -11.68
CA VAL A 196 9.78 -10.84 -10.79
C VAL A 196 8.83 -10.95 -9.63
N ARG A 197 8.31 -12.16 -9.36
CA ARG A 197 7.57 -12.49 -8.14
C ARG A 197 8.54 -12.55 -6.97
N ASN A 198 8.16 -11.94 -5.84
CA ASN A 198 8.94 -12.08 -4.61
C ASN A 198 8.52 -13.36 -3.87
N THR A 199 9.25 -14.45 -4.08
CA THR A 199 8.98 -15.76 -3.48
C THR A 199 9.36 -15.83 -1.99
N GLU A 200 10.15 -14.88 -1.49
CA GLU A 200 10.47 -14.79 -0.06
C GLU A 200 9.29 -14.28 0.78
N HIS A 201 8.23 -13.75 0.14
CA HIS A 201 7.07 -13.18 0.79
C HIS A 201 5.76 -13.61 0.13
N PRO A 202 5.39 -14.91 0.23
CA PRO A 202 4.22 -15.47 -0.44
C PRO A 202 2.94 -15.14 0.32
N THR A 203 2.56 -13.86 0.33
CA THR A 203 1.33 -13.40 0.98
C THR A 203 0.13 -13.49 0.06
N ALA A 204 -1.04 -13.77 0.64
CA ALA A 204 -2.33 -13.76 -0.04
C ALA A 204 -3.30 -12.82 0.70
N SER A 205 -4.36 -12.40 0.01
CA SER A 205 -5.35 -11.48 0.55
C SER A 205 -6.76 -11.80 0.04
N ALA A 206 -7.73 -11.67 0.95
CA ALA A 206 -9.16 -11.62 0.64
C ALA A 206 -9.74 -10.31 1.19
N TRP A 207 -10.63 -9.65 0.45
CA TRP A 207 -11.25 -8.40 0.93
C TRP A 207 -12.58 -8.12 0.26
N SER A 208 -13.36 -7.23 0.90
CA SER A 208 -14.62 -6.71 0.39
C SER A 208 -14.98 -5.40 1.07
N ARG A 209 -15.91 -4.65 0.51
CA ARG A 209 -16.66 -3.59 1.20
C ARG A 209 -17.76 -4.17 2.07
N TRP A 210 -17.99 -3.55 3.22
CA TRP A 210 -18.97 -3.96 4.21
C TRP A 210 -19.86 -2.80 4.61
N LYS A 211 -21.13 -3.10 4.87
CA LYS A 211 -22.12 -2.19 5.44
C LYS A 211 -22.49 -2.64 6.85
N GLY A 212 -22.87 -1.68 7.70
CA GLY A 212 -23.31 -1.98 9.06
C GLY A 212 -22.19 -2.37 10.04
N VAL A 213 -20.92 -2.17 9.69
CA VAL A 213 -19.81 -2.36 10.64
C VAL A 213 -19.95 -1.36 11.79
N LYS A 214 -19.96 -1.84 13.04
CA LYS A 214 -20.10 -0.98 14.21
C LYS A 214 -18.94 0.02 14.30
N ASP A 215 -19.27 1.26 14.62
CA ASP A 215 -18.28 2.31 14.86
C ASP A 215 -17.55 2.07 16.18
N TRP A 216 -16.20 1.97 16.15
CA TRP A 216 -15.38 1.82 17.36
C TRP A 216 -15.51 2.97 18.36
N ASP A 217 -15.92 4.16 17.94
CA ASP A 217 -16.23 5.30 18.82
C ASP A 217 -17.75 5.51 18.98
N GLY A 218 -18.57 4.59 18.50
CA GLY A 218 -20.03 4.65 18.54
C GLY A 218 -20.62 4.43 19.93
N LEU A 219 -21.83 4.97 20.14
CA LEU A 219 -22.54 4.87 21.43
C LEU A 219 -22.83 3.42 21.85
N GLU A 220 -23.07 2.53 20.90
CA GLU A 220 -23.37 1.12 21.19
C GLU A 220 -22.21 0.45 21.93
N LEU A 221 -20.98 0.56 21.37
CA LEU A 221 -19.79 0.01 22.02
C LEU A 221 -19.44 0.77 23.31
N ALA A 222 -19.65 2.07 23.34
CA ALA A 222 -19.39 2.87 24.55
C ALA A 222 -20.32 2.51 25.71
N GLN A 223 -21.58 2.19 25.45
CA GLN A 223 -22.53 1.73 26.47
C GLN A 223 -22.24 0.31 26.93
N LYS A 224 -21.88 -0.56 25.99
CA LYS A 224 -21.55 -1.97 26.28
C LYS A 224 -20.21 -2.13 27.03
N TYR A 225 -19.22 -1.27 26.72
CA TYR A 225 -17.87 -1.33 27.27
C TYR A 225 -17.37 0.06 27.77
N PRO A 226 -17.98 0.66 28.81
CA PRO A 226 -17.73 2.05 29.19
C PRO A 226 -16.29 2.32 29.63
N GLU A 227 -15.65 1.41 30.35
CA GLU A 227 -14.26 1.59 30.79
C GLU A 227 -13.25 1.50 29.64
N TRP A 228 -13.56 0.67 28.65
CA TRP A 228 -12.79 0.62 27.41
C TRP A 228 -12.96 1.91 26.60
N ALA A 229 -14.18 2.41 26.46
CA ALA A 229 -14.48 3.62 25.69
C ALA A 229 -13.77 4.85 26.24
N LYS A 230 -13.72 5.02 27.56
CA LYS A 230 -13.03 6.16 28.25
C LYS A 230 -11.52 6.16 28.03
N SER A 231 -10.90 5.08 27.61
CA SER A 231 -9.43 4.97 27.52
C SER A 231 -8.82 5.71 26.34
N ALA A 232 -9.58 6.00 25.29
CA ALA A 232 -9.16 6.79 24.13
C ALA A 232 -10.22 7.83 23.76
N HIS A 233 -9.82 8.90 23.07
CA HIS A 233 -10.66 10.09 22.86
C HIS A 233 -11.07 10.19 21.39
N SER A 234 -12.09 9.45 20.97
CA SER A 234 -12.73 9.50 19.64
C SER A 234 -11.73 9.41 18.48
N VAL A 235 -10.83 8.42 18.56
CA VAL A 235 -9.78 8.20 17.56
C VAL A 235 -9.71 6.75 17.07
N ARG A 236 -10.66 5.90 17.50
CA ARG A 236 -10.76 4.52 17.06
C ARG A 236 -11.58 4.38 15.78
N GLY A 237 -12.72 5.06 15.70
CA GLY A 237 -13.65 4.97 14.59
C GLY A 237 -13.12 5.52 13.27
N THR A 238 -12.14 6.43 13.32
CA THR A 238 -11.49 7.01 12.13
C THR A 238 -10.04 6.56 11.94
N ALA A 239 -9.50 5.70 12.82
CA ALA A 239 -8.23 5.04 12.58
C ALA A 239 -8.36 3.94 11.52
N THR A 240 -7.25 3.55 10.89
CA THR A 240 -7.18 2.23 10.26
C THR A 240 -6.94 1.20 11.35
N ASN A 241 -7.97 0.42 11.67
CA ASN A 241 -7.86 -0.64 12.65
C ASN A 241 -7.27 -1.90 12.01
N HIS A 242 -6.44 -2.61 12.76
CA HIS A 242 -5.82 -3.86 12.35
C HIS A 242 -6.04 -4.92 13.42
N ILE A 243 -6.66 -6.02 13.04
CA ILE A 243 -6.72 -7.20 13.91
C ILE A 243 -5.56 -8.10 13.55
N MET A 244 -4.83 -8.56 14.56
CA MET A 244 -3.55 -9.23 14.43
C MET A 244 -3.64 -10.70 14.83
N GLY A 245 -3.03 -11.58 14.04
CA GLY A 245 -2.95 -13.00 14.36
C GLY A 245 -1.63 -13.62 13.90
N ASP A 246 -1.45 -14.90 14.19
CA ASP A 246 -0.24 -15.61 13.82
C ASP A 246 -0.12 -15.77 12.32
N GLY A 247 0.83 -15.07 11.71
CA GLY A 247 1.05 -15.06 10.27
C GLY A 247 0.02 -14.26 9.46
N TRP A 248 -0.86 -13.48 10.10
CA TRP A 248 -1.87 -12.69 9.39
C TRP A 248 -2.23 -11.41 10.12
N TRP A 249 -2.81 -10.47 9.37
CA TRP A 249 -3.45 -9.27 9.88
C TRP A 249 -4.64 -8.90 9.00
N SER A 250 -5.59 -8.15 9.55
CA SER A 250 -6.71 -7.60 8.79
C SER A 250 -6.71 -6.07 8.85
N TRP A 251 -7.25 -5.43 7.81
CA TRP A 251 -7.52 -4.00 7.83
C TRP A 251 -9.01 -3.71 7.95
N TRP A 252 -9.31 -2.59 8.58
CA TRP A 252 -10.65 -2.05 8.76
C TRP A 252 -10.56 -0.56 8.48
N ILE A 253 -10.98 -0.15 7.28
CA ILE A 253 -10.84 1.21 6.76
C ILE A 253 -12.23 1.79 6.59
N PRO A 254 -12.73 2.62 7.55
CA PRO A 254 -13.99 3.33 7.37
C PRO A 254 -13.86 4.35 6.24
N LEU A 255 -14.88 4.43 5.41
CA LEU A 255 -14.93 5.31 4.27
C LEU A 255 -16.07 6.32 4.42
N LYS A 256 -15.90 7.48 3.83
CA LYS A 256 -16.98 8.48 3.83
C LYS A 256 -18.17 7.92 3.07
N GLY A 257 -19.34 7.96 3.69
CA GLY A 257 -20.57 7.34 3.15
C GLY A 257 -21.05 6.13 3.95
N GLY A 258 -20.25 5.64 4.91
CA GLY A 258 -20.63 4.58 5.86
C GLY A 258 -20.14 3.18 5.51
N ASP A 259 -19.58 2.99 4.33
CA ASP A 259 -18.92 1.73 3.98
C ASP A 259 -17.62 1.56 4.77
N THR A 260 -17.27 0.32 5.08
CA THR A 260 -15.95 -0.05 5.63
C THR A 260 -15.27 -1.04 4.69
N SER A 261 -14.06 -0.72 4.24
CA SER A 261 -13.22 -1.70 3.53
C SER A 261 -12.60 -2.63 4.55
N VAL A 262 -12.85 -3.93 4.42
CA VAL A 262 -12.33 -4.96 5.31
C VAL A 262 -11.65 -6.04 4.50
N GLY A 263 -10.45 -6.42 4.92
CA GLY A 263 -9.75 -7.53 4.30
C GLY A 263 -8.69 -8.12 5.21
N VAL A 264 -8.18 -9.25 4.79
CA VAL A 264 -7.12 -9.99 5.48
C VAL A 264 -5.94 -10.20 4.55
N VAL A 265 -4.74 -10.07 5.10
CA VAL A 265 -3.49 -10.50 4.44
C VAL A 265 -2.82 -11.54 5.32
N PHE A 266 -2.34 -12.59 4.72
CA PHE A 266 -1.69 -13.68 5.45
C PHE A 266 -0.52 -14.28 4.67
N ASP A 267 0.43 -14.79 5.41
CA ASP A 267 1.54 -15.57 4.86
C ASP A 267 1.07 -17.02 4.65
N GLN A 268 1.09 -17.47 3.40
CA GLN A 268 0.62 -18.80 2.99
C GLN A 268 1.46 -19.94 3.60
N ARG A 269 2.64 -19.64 4.11
CA ARG A 269 3.51 -20.61 4.83
C ARG A 269 3.03 -20.87 6.26
N ILE A 270 2.27 -19.93 6.84
CA ILE A 270 1.91 -19.95 8.27
C ILE A 270 0.42 -20.19 8.46
N VAL A 271 -0.42 -19.60 7.59
CA VAL A 271 -1.87 -19.62 7.76
C VAL A 271 -2.52 -20.57 6.77
N PRO A 272 -3.16 -21.64 7.23
CA PRO A 272 -4.00 -22.47 6.38
C PRO A 272 -5.27 -21.68 6.01
N TRP A 273 -5.51 -21.51 4.71
CA TRP A 273 -6.72 -20.87 4.22
C TRP A 273 -7.73 -21.92 3.76
N GLU A 274 -8.93 -21.87 4.30
CA GLU A 274 -10.01 -22.78 3.92
C GLU A 274 -10.35 -22.63 2.43
N GLU A 275 -10.61 -23.73 1.73
CA GLU A 275 -10.92 -23.73 0.29
C GLU A 275 -12.43 -23.94 0.03
N THR A 276 -13.22 -24.26 1.04
CA THR A 276 -14.65 -24.55 0.94
C THR A 276 -15.49 -23.27 1.03
N GLY A 277 -16.48 -23.12 0.17
CA GLY A 277 -17.37 -21.96 0.14
C GLY A 277 -16.85 -20.79 -0.73
N SER A 278 -17.65 -19.74 -0.86
CA SER A 278 -17.25 -18.50 -1.57
C SER A 278 -16.14 -17.76 -0.84
N VAL A 279 -15.42 -16.89 -1.53
CA VAL A 279 -14.36 -16.08 -0.91
C VAL A 279 -14.92 -15.17 0.20
N GLY A 280 -16.13 -14.61 0.01
CA GLY A 280 -16.79 -13.77 1.00
C GLY A 280 -17.15 -14.53 2.27
N GLU A 281 -17.73 -15.73 2.13
CA GLU A 281 -18.03 -16.61 3.28
C GLU A 281 -16.77 -17.01 4.04
N ARG A 282 -15.70 -17.37 3.34
CA ARG A 282 -14.40 -17.72 3.94
C ARG A 282 -13.81 -16.54 4.70
N LEU A 283 -13.85 -15.34 4.10
CA LEU A 283 -13.39 -14.11 4.73
C LEU A 283 -14.17 -13.82 6.01
N LYS A 284 -15.51 -13.87 5.95
CA LYS A 284 -16.38 -13.66 7.11
C LYS A 284 -16.10 -14.69 8.21
N SER A 285 -16.09 -15.98 7.86
CA SER A 285 -15.81 -17.07 8.80
C SER A 285 -14.42 -16.94 9.45
N PHE A 286 -13.40 -16.55 8.68
CA PHE A 286 -12.05 -16.34 9.19
C PHE A 286 -12.01 -15.19 10.21
N LEU A 287 -12.58 -14.04 9.88
CA LEU A 287 -12.59 -12.85 10.74
C LEU A 287 -13.39 -13.07 12.02
N MET A 288 -14.54 -13.74 11.95
CA MET A 288 -15.42 -14.02 13.09
C MET A 288 -14.78 -14.90 14.18
N LYS A 289 -13.66 -15.56 13.90
CA LYS A 289 -12.86 -16.28 14.90
C LYS A 289 -12.17 -15.35 15.91
N HIS A 290 -12.13 -14.05 15.63
CA HIS A 290 -11.54 -13.04 16.52
C HIS A 290 -12.64 -12.23 17.23
N PRO A 291 -12.68 -12.15 18.59
CA PRO A 291 -13.79 -11.52 19.32
C PRO A 291 -13.99 -10.03 18.98
N VAL A 292 -12.92 -9.30 18.63
CA VAL A 292 -13.06 -7.92 18.17
C VAL A 292 -13.78 -7.86 16.81
N ALA A 293 -13.43 -8.73 15.87
CA ALA A 293 -14.12 -8.81 14.59
C ALA A 293 -15.57 -9.25 14.74
N ALA A 294 -15.81 -10.28 15.57
CA ALA A 294 -17.17 -10.78 15.86
C ALA A 294 -18.07 -9.67 16.41
N GLU A 295 -17.57 -8.86 17.34
CA GLU A 295 -18.33 -7.74 17.91
C GLU A 295 -18.68 -6.67 16.88
N VAL A 296 -17.69 -6.23 16.07
CA VAL A 296 -17.91 -5.11 15.14
C VAL A 296 -18.62 -5.52 13.84
N LEU A 297 -18.60 -6.81 13.50
CA LEU A 297 -19.34 -7.38 12.36
C LEU A 297 -20.74 -7.90 12.72
N GLU A 298 -21.14 -7.82 13.99
CA GLU A 298 -22.50 -8.24 14.36
C GLU A 298 -23.56 -7.44 13.61
N GLY A 299 -24.34 -8.11 12.76
CA GLY A 299 -25.31 -7.47 11.87
C GLY A 299 -24.73 -6.82 10.61
N ALA A 300 -23.41 -6.88 10.39
CA ALA A 300 -22.78 -6.35 9.18
C ALA A 300 -22.81 -7.35 8.02
N GLU A 301 -22.90 -6.81 6.81
CA GLU A 301 -22.93 -7.57 5.56
C GLU A 301 -21.84 -7.09 4.60
N TYR A 302 -21.18 -8.02 3.92
CA TYR A 302 -20.24 -7.69 2.84
C TYR A 302 -20.98 -7.54 1.51
N GLU A 303 -20.43 -6.73 0.60
CA GLU A 303 -20.95 -6.57 -0.74
C GLU A 303 -20.46 -7.72 -1.63
N GLU A 304 -21.37 -8.58 -2.09
CA GLU A 304 -21.08 -9.79 -2.87
C GLU A 304 -20.32 -9.51 -4.17
N ASP A 305 -20.64 -8.42 -4.85
CA ASP A 305 -20.02 -7.99 -6.11
C ASP A 305 -18.68 -7.27 -5.93
N ASP A 306 -18.29 -6.99 -4.67
CA ASP A 306 -17.00 -6.39 -4.31
C ASP A 306 -16.08 -7.36 -3.54
N VAL A 307 -16.30 -8.67 -3.68
CA VAL A 307 -15.44 -9.69 -3.06
C VAL A 307 -14.25 -9.99 -3.96
N HIS A 308 -13.06 -9.90 -3.38
CA HIS A 308 -11.81 -10.07 -4.10
C HIS A 308 -10.88 -11.08 -3.43
N TRP A 309 -10.09 -11.75 -4.24
CA TRP A 309 -9.06 -12.69 -3.82
C TRP A 309 -7.79 -12.52 -4.65
N ARG A 310 -6.64 -12.54 -4.00
CA ARG A 310 -5.35 -12.49 -4.69
C ARG A 310 -4.27 -13.24 -3.91
N ARG A 311 -3.46 -14.02 -4.62
CA ARG A 311 -2.29 -14.72 -4.08
C ARG A 311 -1.00 -14.04 -4.53
N ASN A 312 0.09 -14.34 -3.82
CA ASN A 312 1.45 -13.94 -4.19
C ASN A 312 1.53 -12.43 -4.50
N LEU A 313 1.17 -11.63 -3.50
CA LEU A 313 0.99 -10.19 -3.66
C LEU A 313 2.28 -9.47 -4.07
N ALA A 314 3.43 -9.87 -3.47
CA ALA A 314 4.70 -9.16 -3.62
C ALA A 314 5.40 -9.46 -4.95
N TYR A 315 5.79 -8.41 -5.65
CA TYR A 315 6.57 -8.46 -6.90
C TYR A 315 7.33 -7.15 -7.13
N TYR A 316 8.28 -7.18 -8.06
CA TYR A 316 9.02 -6.00 -8.49
C TYR A 316 9.51 -6.13 -9.93
N SER A 317 9.82 -5.00 -10.55
CA SER A 317 10.52 -4.94 -11.83
C SER A 317 12.03 -4.90 -11.61
N THR A 318 12.81 -5.62 -12.41
CA THR A 318 14.27 -5.52 -12.41
C THR A 318 14.79 -4.27 -13.12
N THR A 319 13.92 -3.61 -13.89
CA THR A 319 14.22 -2.38 -14.62
C THR A 319 13.08 -1.39 -14.38
N PHE A 320 13.40 -0.22 -13.84
CA PHE A 320 12.41 0.83 -13.52
C PHE A 320 12.36 1.92 -14.59
N ALA A 321 13.44 2.15 -15.31
CA ALA A 321 13.52 3.13 -16.38
C ALA A 321 14.53 2.73 -17.44
N GLY A 322 14.37 3.25 -18.66
CA GLY A 322 15.29 3.13 -19.77
C GLY A 322 15.19 4.33 -20.70
N ASP A 323 15.88 4.27 -21.82
CA ASP A 323 15.78 5.33 -22.81
C ASP A 323 14.36 5.37 -23.40
N GLY A 324 13.62 6.42 -23.05
CA GLY A 324 12.25 6.67 -23.50
C GLY A 324 11.16 5.95 -22.71
N PHE A 325 11.42 5.34 -21.57
CA PHE A 325 10.38 4.82 -20.70
C PHE A 325 10.72 4.95 -19.22
N VAL A 326 9.68 4.98 -18.39
CA VAL A 326 9.77 4.88 -16.92
C VAL A 326 8.54 4.18 -16.36
N ILE A 327 8.72 3.32 -15.34
CA ILE A 327 7.66 2.56 -14.69
C ILE A 327 7.44 3.15 -13.28
N VAL A 328 6.19 3.44 -12.93
CA VAL A 328 5.84 4.12 -11.68
C VAL A 328 4.77 3.40 -10.88
N GLY A 329 4.72 3.66 -9.57
CA GLY A 329 3.72 3.08 -8.68
C GLY A 329 3.74 1.55 -8.67
N ASP A 330 2.56 0.93 -8.55
CA ASP A 330 2.44 -0.53 -8.50
C ASP A 330 2.81 -1.22 -9.83
N ALA A 331 2.93 -0.48 -10.94
CA ALA A 331 3.48 -1.04 -12.17
C ALA A 331 4.96 -1.42 -12.00
N ALA A 332 5.68 -0.70 -11.16
CA ALA A 332 7.09 -0.93 -10.87
C ALA A 332 7.34 -1.99 -9.79
N ALA A 333 6.60 -1.92 -8.67
CA ALA A 333 6.75 -2.87 -7.56
C ALA A 333 5.57 -2.80 -6.59
N PHE A 334 5.27 -3.94 -5.96
CA PHE A 334 4.37 -4.06 -4.84
C PHE A 334 5.03 -4.90 -3.75
N MET A 335 5.18 -4.36 -2.54
CA MET A 335 5.88 -5.04 -1.44
C MET A 335 4.91 -5.78 -0.53
N ASP A 336 4.12 -5.02 0.22
CA ASP A 336 3.11 -5.51 1.17
C ASP A 336 2.20 -4.33 1.54
N PRO A 337 0.90 -4.53 1.79
CA PRO A 337 0.01 -3.43 2.18
C PRO A 337 0.11 -3.02 3.66
N PHE A 338 0.84 -3.77 4.49
CA PHE A 338 1.01 -3.45 5.91
C PHE A 338 1.72 -2.10 6.09
N TYR A 339 1.16 -1.23 6.92
CA TYR A 339 1.57 0.18 7.09
C TYR A 339 1.30 1.11 5.90
N SER A 340 0.60 0.63 4.84
CA SER A 340 0.16 1.45 3.70
C SER A 340 1.26 2.16 2.89
N PRO A 341 2.36 1.49 2.49
CA PRO A 341 3.51 2.13 1.81
C PRO A 341 3.23 2.47 0.35
N GLY A 342 2.20 1.88 -0.27
CA GLY A 342 1.99 1.94 -1.72
C GLY A 342 1.83 3.36 -2.26
N MET A 343 1.12 4.24 -1.54
CA MET A 343 0.96 5.63 -1.98
C MET A 343 2.21 6.48 -1.76
N ASP A 344 3.05 6.16 -0.77
CA ASP A 344 4.37 6.78 -0.63
C ASP A 344 5.28 6.39 -1.80
N TRP A 345 5.25 5.11 -2.18
CA TRP A 345 5.95 4.61 -3.37
C TRP A 345 5.48 5.33 -4.65
N ILE A 346 4.17 5.59 -4.79
CA ILE A 346 3.62 6.39 -5.88
C ILE A 346 4.17 7.82 -5.83
N ALA A 347 4.16 8.47 -4.66
CA ALA A 347 4.65 9.83 -4.49
C ALA A 347 6.12 9.98 -4.92
N PHE A 348 7.00 9.09 -4.47
CA PHE A 348 8.41 9.10 -4.82
C PHE A 348 8.64 8.77 -6.29
N SER A 349 8.00 7.72 -6.82
CA SER A 349 8.23 7.25 -8.19
C SER A 349 7.71 8.24 -9.23
N THR A 350 6.51 8.82 -9.03
CA THR A 350 5.94 9.79 -9.98
C THR A 350 6.68 11.14 -9.96
N SER A 351 7.08 11.61 -8.77
CA SER A 351 7.88 12.82 -8.63
C SER A 351 9.25 12.66 -9.30
N SER A 352 9.92 11.55 -9.05
CA SER A 352 11.24 11.26 -9.64
C SER A 352 11.15 11.03 -11.15
N ALA A 353 10.09 10.37 -11.65
CA ALA A 353 9.87 10.16 -13.09
C ALA A 353 9.65 11.49 -13.83
N ALA A 354 8.79 12.35 -13.29
CA ALA A 354 8.56 13.68 -13.88
C ALA A 354 9.84 14.52 -13.90
N ASN A 355 10.66 14.43 -12.85
CA ASN A 355 11.94 15.12 -12.78
C ASN A 355 12.99 14.53 -13.74
N LEU A 356 13.03 13.19 -13.90
CA LEU A 356 13.91 12.52 -14.88
C LEU A 356 13.61 13.01 -16.29
N ILE A 357 12.34 13.03 -16.70
CA ILE A 357 11.90 13.51 -18.01
C ILE A 357 12.24 15.00 -18.18
N LYS A 358 12.01 15.83 -17.15
CA LYS A 358 12.38 17.24 -17.17
C LYS A 358 13.88 17.43 -17.37
N GLN A 359 14.72 16.78 -16.58
CA GLN A 359 16.18 16.90 -16.67
C GLN A 359 16.70 16.46 -18.05
N GLN A 360 16.13 15.42 -18.65
CA GLN A 360 16.48 15.00 -19.99
C GLN A 360 16.08 16.06 -21.04
N ARG A 361 14.89 16.66 -20.93
CA ARG A 361 14.46 17.75 -21.80
C ARG A 361 15.37 19.01 -21.68
N ASP A 362 15.87 19.25 -20.48
CA ASP A 362 16.82 20.35 -20.20
C ASP A 362 18.27 20.02 -20.67
N GLY A 363 18.49 18.91 -21.38
CA GLY A 363 19.79 18.52 -21.95
C GLY A 363 20.63 17.58 -21.07
N GLY A 364 20.05 17.02 -20.00
CA GLY A 364 20.73 16.03 -19.15
C GLY A 364 21.05 14.73 -19.90
N CYS A 365 22.19 14.11 -19.56
CA CYS A 365 22.63 12.84 -20.16
C CYS A 365 21.69 11.70 -19.77
N MET A 366 21.03 11.10 -20.76
CA MET A 366 20.04 10.03 -20.59
C MET A 366 20.58 8.85 -19.78
N GLU A 367 21.76 8.35 -20.14
CA GLU A 367 22.37 7.18 -19.48
C GLU A 367 22.60 7.44 -17.98
N THR A 368 23.10 8.60 -17.62
CA THR A 368 23.35 9.00 -16.22
C THR A 368 22.04 9.08 -15.44
N LEU A 369 21.01 9.70 -16.02
CA LEU A 369 19.71 9.89 -15.38
C LEU A 369 19.00 8.55 -15.15
N VAL A 370 18.98 7.69 -16.17
CA VAL A 370 18.37 6.36 -16.12
C VAL A 370 19.11 5.45 -15.15
N SER A 371 20.46 5.44 -15.19
CA SER A 371 21.27 4.65 -14.26
C SER A 371 21.05 5.06 -12.81
N LYS A 372 20.96 6.37 -12.56
CA LYS A 372 20.65 6.89 -11.22
C LYS A 372 19.26 6.45 -10.77
N TYR A 373 18.23 6.59 -11.60
CA TYR A 373 16.86 6.22 -11.30
C TYR A 373 16.76 4.72 -10.95
N ASN A 374 17.28 3.85 -11.81
CA ASN A 374 17.26 2.40 -11.58
C ASN A 374 17.97 2.00 -10.29
N ARG A 375 19.17 2.53 -10.04
CA ARG A 375 19.92 2.26 -8.81
C ARG A 375 19.14 2.69 -7.57
N ASP A 376 18.61 3.91 -7.56
CA ASP A 376 17.98 4.49 -6.39
C ASP A 376 16.66 3.75 -6.06
N PHE A 377 15.84 3.40 -7.05
CA PHE A 377 14.60 2.65 -6.85
C PHE A 377 14.85 1.17 -6.53
N SER A 378 15.84 0.52 -7.14
CA SER A 378 16.24 -0.84 -6.77
C SER A 378 16.69 -0.92 -5.31
N LEU A 379 17.56 0.00 -4.88
CA LEU A 379 18.02 0.05 -3.48
C LEU A 379 16.88 0.37 -2.51
N CYS A 380 16.01 1.30 -2.88
CA CYS A 380 14.83 1.65 -2.07
C CYS A 380 13.94 0.42 -1.87
N HIS A 381 13.52 -0.24 -2.95
CA HIS A 381 12.69 -1.44 -2.88
C HIS A 381 13.34 -2.55 -2.04
N GLN A 382 14.57 -2.92 -2.36
CA GLN A 382 15.29 -3.99 -1.67
C GLN A 382 15.41 -3.74 -0.16
N ARG A 383 15.83 -2.52 0.22
CA ARG A 383 16.06 -2.17 1.61
C ARG A 383 14.75 -2.01 2.37
N TRP A 384 13.72 -1.41 1.76
CA TRP A 384 12.40 -1.28 2.37
C TRP A 384 11.79 -2.65 2.65
N PHE A 385 11.78 -3.52 1.65
CA PHE A 385 11.29 -4.89 1.80
C PHE A 385 12.07 -5.66 2.88
N SER A 386 13.40 -5.74 2.77
CA SER A 386 14.23 -6.57 3.65
C SER A 386 14.26 -6.07 5.10
N SER A 387 14.09 -4.76 5.32
CA SER A 387 14.11 -4.18 6.66
C SER A 387 12.78 -4.28 7.39
N LEU A 388 11.66 -4.18 6.66
CA LEU A 388 10.34 -4.01 7.29
C LEU A 388 9.42 -5.23 7.12
N TYR A 389 9.41 -5.87 5.94
CA TYR A 389 8.38 -6.88 5.62
C TYR A 389 8.85 -8.32 5.71
N LYS A 390 10.10 -8.61 5.35
CA LYS A 390 10.64 -9.97 5.22
C LYS A 390 10.34 -10.89 6.41
N ASP A 391 10.51 -10.39 7.63
CA ASP A 391 10.38 -11.17 8.86
C ASP A 391 9.10 -10.84 9.67
N LYS A 392 8.30 -9.86 9.22
CA LYS A 392 7.20 -9.27 9.97
C LYS A 392 6.12 -10.27 10.39
N TYR A 393 5.70 -11.15 9.50
CA TYR A 393 4.57 -12.06 9.71
C TYR A 393 4.79 -13.09 10.83
N HIS A 394 6.03 -13.36 11.18
CA HIS A 394 6.34 -14.30 12.26
C HIS A 394 6.05 -13.78 13.67
N TYR A 395 5.88 -12.46 13.85
CA TYR A 395 5.63 -11.88 15.18
C TYR A 395 4.43 -10.93 15.24
N LEU A 396 3.64 -10.81 14.17
CA LEU A 396 2.43 -9.98 14.13
C LEU A 396 1.46 -10.27 15.27
N ALA A 397 1.36 -11.52 15.70
CA ALA A 397 0.49 -11.95 16.79
C ALA A 397 0.96 -11.54 18.19
N GLU A 398 2.15 -11.01 18.36
CA GLU A 398 2.76 -10.77 19.66
C GLU A 398 2.62 -9.31 20.09
N PHE A 399 1.73 -9.02 21.04
CA PHE A 399 1.46 -7.66 21.51
C PHE A 399 2.73 -6.90 21.90
N ASP A 400 3.61 -7.50 22.71
CA ASP A 400 4.82 -6.84 23.21
C ASP A 400 5.86 -6.61 22.12
N LEU A 401 6.11 -7.60 21.25
CA LEU A 401 7.05 -7.49 20.14
C LEU A 401 6.53 -6.51 19.08
N MET A 402 5.25 -6.65 18.69
CA MET A 402 4.64 -5.79 17.68
C MET A 402 4.51 -4.34 18.16
N SER A 403 4.19 -4.13 19.45
CA SER A 403 4.13 -2.79 20.03
C SER A 403 5.48 -2.09 20.04
N LEU A 404 6.56 -2.83 20.32
CA LEU A 404 7.92 -2.28 20.29
C LEU A 404 8.36 -2.03 18.85
N ALA A 405 8.13 -3.00 17.95
CA ALA A 405 8.41 -2.87 16.52
C ALA A 405 7.70 -1.66 15.91
N PHE A 406 6.39 -1.52 16.14
CA PHE A 406 5.60 -0.41 15.62
C PHE A 406 6.17 0.95 16.04
N ARG A 407 6.55 1.11 17.32
CA ARG A 407 7.12 2.37 17.81
C ARG A 407 8.52 2.64 17.23
N LEU A 408 9.35 1.62 17.06
CA LEU A 408 10.68 1.72 16.41
C LEU A 408 10.53 2.06 14.92
N ASP A 409 9.68 1.30 14.21
CA ASP A 409 9.38 1.51 12.79
C ASP A 409 8.86 2.93 12.55
N LEU A 410 7.91 3.39 13.37
CA LEU A 410 7.29 4.70 13.27
C LEU A 410 8.31 5.83 13.57
N SER A 411 9.18 5.66 14.57
CA SER A 411 10.23 6.64 14.89
C SER A 411 11.21 6.81 13.73
N LEU A 412 11.64 5.70 13.12
CA LEU A 412 12.56 5.71 11.97
C LEU A 412 11.88 6.20 10.69
N TYR A 413 10.61 5.86 10.49
CA TYR A 413 9.80 6.36 9.39
C TYR A 413 9.63 7.88 9.47
N TYR A 414 9.27 8.41 10.64
CA TYR A 414 9.15 9.85 10.82
C TYR A 414 10.48 10.58 10.59
N TRP A 415 11.57 10.04 11.09
CA TRP A 415 12.88 10.66 10.92
C TRP A 415 13.41 10.57 9.50
N GLY A 416 13.36 9.38 8.89
CA GLY A 416 14.03 9.11 7.61
C GLY A 416 13.16 9.32 6.37
N VAL A 417 11.83 9.34 6.53
CA VAL A 417 10.90 9.37 5.38
C VAL A 417 9.93 10.56 5.45
N VAL A 418 9.34 10.83 6.62
CA VAL A 418 8.36 11.92 6.76
C VAL A 418 9.02 13.28 6.89
N GLN A 419 10.04 13.39 7.73
CA GLN A 419 10.67 14.69 8.03
C GLN A 419 11.18 15.42 6.78
N PRO A 420 11.91 14.80 5.83
CA PRO A 420 12.46 15.51 4.68
C PRO A 420 11.42 16.27 3.85
N PRO A 421 10.30 15.69 3.38
CA PRO A 421 9.29 16.44 2.63
C PRO A 421 8.69 17.62 3.42
N PHE A 422 8.51 17.47 4.74
CA PHE A 422 7.91 18.52 5.57
C PHE A 422 8.88 19.65 5.92
N THR A 423 10.19 19.41 5.92
CA THR A 423 11.21 20.41 6.28
C THR A 423 11.94 21.00 5.06
N GLU A 424 12.18 20.20 4.03
CA GLU A 424 12.94 20.58 2.83
C GLU A 424 12.02 20.86 1.63
N GLY A 425 10.74 20.47 1.74
CA GLY A 425 9.74 20.69 0.69
C GLY A 425 9.68 19.57 -0.34
N PRO A 426 8.95 19.81 -1.48
CA PRO A 426 8.66 18.78 -2.48
C PRO A 426 9.88 18.14 -3.13
N SER A 427 11.03 18.83 -3.14
CA SER A 427 12.29 18.31 -3.72
C SER A 427 12.78 17.06 -3.00
N ALA A 428 12.44 16.88 -1.73
CA ALA A 428 12.77 15.64 -1.00
C ALA A 428 12.11 14.39 -1.60
N LEU A 429 10.99 14.52 -2.31
CA LEU A 429 10.35 13.40 -3.02
C LEU A 429 11.12 12.93 -4.27
N LEU A 430 12.15 13.64 -4.70
CA LEU A 430 13.01 13.24 -5.81
C LEU A 430 14.10 12.24 -5.40
N SER A 431 14.19 11.95 -4.10
CA SER A 431 15.13 10.97 -3.56
C SER A 431 14.34 9.89 -2.78
N PRO A 432 14.13 8.70 -3.35
CA PRO A 432 13.35 7.65 -2.69
C PRO A 432 14.04 7.25 -1.37
N PRO A 433 13.25 6.97 -0.31
CA PRO A 433 13.79 6.62 1.00
C PRO A 433 14.64 5.36 0.92
N PHE A 434 15.57 5.21 1.86
CA PHE A 434 16.52 4.10 1.92
C PHE A 434 17.55 4.01 0.77
N SER A 435 17.44 4.78 -0.31
CA SER A 435 18.44 4.84 -1.37
C SER A 435 19.74 5.54 -0.95
N PRO A 436 19.73 6.64 -0.17
CA PRO A 436 20.93 7.31 0.31
C PRO A 436 21.78 6.44 1.25
N VAL A 437 23.00 6.88 1.53
CA VAL A 437 23.90 6.21 2.49
C VAL A 437 23.29 6.14 3.89
N SER A 438 22.66 7.23 4.35
CA SER A 438 21.90 7.26 5.61
C SER A 438 20.80 6.21 5.65
N GLY A 439 20.10 6.01 4.53
CA GLY A 439 19.08 4.97 4.39
C GLY A 439 19.61 3.56 4.59
N LYS A 440 20.89 3.29 4.28
CA LYS A 440 21.54 1.99 4.58
C LYS A 440 21.63 1.75 6.09
N ILE A 441 21.95 2.78 6.87
CA ILE A 441 22.06 2.67 8.33
C ILE A 441 20.67 2.40 8.92
N PHE A 442 19.66 3.18 8.54
CA PHE A 442 18.29 3.00 9.03
C PHE A 442 17.71 1.64 8.66
N SER A 443 17.83 1.23 7.40
CA SER A 443 17.34 -0.08 6.95
C SER A 443 18.09 -1.23 7.62
N GLY A 444 19.39 -1.08 7.88
CA GLY A 444 20.20 -2.06 8.61
C GLY A 444 19.71 -2.23 10.05
N LEU A 445 19.46 -1.13 10.76
CA LEU A 445 18.93 -1.15 12.12
C LEU A 445 17.52 -1.77 12.15
N MET A 446 16.63 -1.35 11.24
CA MET A 446 15.27 -1.89 11.12
C MET A 446 15.30 -3.40 10.86
N GLY A 447 16.06 -3.85 9.88
CA GLY A 447 16.20 -5.27 9.57
C GLY A 447 16.80 -6.09 10.71
N CYS A 448 17.67 -5.48 11.52
CA CYS A 448 18.24 -6.14 12.69
C CYS A 448 17.16 -6.45 13.74
N TYR A 449 16.45 -5.45 14.26
CA TYR A 449 15.46 -5.73 15.31
C TYR A 449 14.24 -6.51 14.78
N ASN A 450 13.79 -6.30 13.54
CA ASN A 450 12.68 -7.06 12.97
C ASN A 450 13.02 -8.57 12.89
N ARG A 451 14.23 -8.93 12.43
CA ARG A 451 14.73 -10.31 12.42
C ARG A 451 14.82 -10.89 13.84
N ARG A 452 15.28 -10.09 14.80
CA ARG A 452 15.38 -10.51 16.20
C ARG A 452 14.00 -10.82 16.79
N PHE A 453 13.00 -9.95 16.54
CA PHE A 453 11.63 -10.18 16.99
C PHE A 453 11.03 -11.45 16.37
N ALA A 454 11.23 -11.66 15.07
CA ALA A 454 10.82 -12.90 14.42
C ALA A 454 11.46 -14.14 15.08
N THR A 455 12.77 -14.09 15.37
CA THR A 455 13.48 -15.21 16.02
C THR A 455 12.94 -15.50 17.42
N ILE A 456 12.62 -14.45 18.19
CA ILE A 456 12.01 -14.59 19.53
C ILE A 456 10.59 -15.20 19.39
N ALA A 457 9.77 -14.71 18.45
CA ALA A 457 8.43 -15.22 18.24
C ALA A 457 8.40 -16.68 17.77
N LYS A 458 9.28 -17.07 16.84
CA LYS A 458 9.46 -18.49 16.43
C LYS A 458 9.80 -19.38 17.61
N ARG A 459 10.67 -18.93 18.52
CA ARG A 459 10.94 -19.66 19.76
C ARG A 459 9.72 -19.74 20.66
N ARG A 460 8.95 -18.65 20.83
CA ARG A 460 7.71 -18.65 21.62
C ARG A 460 6.69 -19.62 21.04
N ARG A 461 6.53 -19.65 19.69
CA ARG A 461 5.64 -20.60 19.00
C ARG A 461 5.99 -22.03 19.32
N ARG A 462 7.28 -22.43 19.21
CA ARG A 462 7.74 -23.79 19.56
C ARG A 462 7.49 -24.18 21.01
N LEU A 463 7.45 -23.21 21.92
CA LEU A 463 7.21 -23.43 23.35
C LEU A 463 5.74 -23.31 23.77
N GLY A 464 4.80 -23.07 22.82
CA GLY A 464 3.40 -22.83 23.14
C GLY A 464 3.16 -21.51 23.91
N LEU A 465 4.04 -20.52 23.77
CA LEU A 465 4.00 -19.25 24.50
C LEU A 465 3.59 -18.07 23.62
N LEU A 466 3.18 -18.33 22.38
CA LEU A 466 2.78 -17.28 21.45
C LEU A 466 1.54 -16.53 22.00
N GLY A 467 1.56 -15.20 21.90
CA GLY A 467 0.44 -14.36 22.35
C GLY A 467 0.25 -14.28 23.88
N ARG A 468 1.22 -14.72 24.68
CA ARG A 468 1.09 -14.74 26.16
C ARG A 468 0.73 -13.39 26.77
N ASN A 469 1.06 -12.27 26.10
CA ASN A 469 0.81 -10.91 26.57
C ASN A 469 -0.37 -10.24 25.84
N ASN A 470 -1.23 -11.00 25.16
CA ASN A 470 -2.28 -10.46 24.29
C ASN A 470 -3.63 -10.22 25.00
N ASN A 471 -3.67 -10.26 26.32
CA ASN A 471 -4.91 -10.18 27.08
C ASN A 471 -4.90 -8.93 27.98
N GLY A 472 -5.86 -8.03 27.77
CA GLY A 472 -6.13 -6.86 28.58
C GLY A 472 -5.08 -5.74 28.59
N ASN A 473 -4.01 -5.87 27.81
CA ASN A 473 -2.97 -4.86 27.76
C ASN A 473 -3.36 -3.71 26.81
N ARG A 474 -3.20 -2.46 27.25
CA ARG A 474 -3.44 -1.26 26.42
C ARG A 474 -2.22 -0.39 26.39
N LEU A 475 -1.68 -0.15 25.19
CA LEU A 475 -0.61 0.79 24.95
C LEU A 475 -1.14 1.94 24.10
N LEU A 476 -1.57 3.00 24.76
CA LEU A 476 -2.06 4.21 24.11
C LEU A 476 -0.92 5.21 24.02
N ILE A 477 -0.36 5.38 22.82
CA ILE A 477 0.79 6.23 22.58
C ILE A 477 0.36 7.67 22.27
N PRO A 478 1.11 8.67 22.73
CA PRO A 478 0.95 10.03 22.22
C PRO A 478 1.35 10.07 20.74
N GLY A 479 0.66 10.91 19.96
CA GLY A 479 0.99 11.09 18.54
C GLY A 479 2.46 11.49 18.33
N PHE A 480 3.00 11.09 17.18
CA PHE A 480 4.33 11.53 16.74
C PHE A 480 4.27 12.92 16.11
N THR A 481 5.37 13.66 16.23
CA THR A 481 5.56 14.97 15.63
C THR A 481 6.92 15.03 14.93
N LEU A 482 7.22 16.12 14.24
CA LEU A 482 8.54 16.37 13.65
C LEU A 482 9.50 17.07 14.62
N GLU A 483 9.16 17.15 15.91
CA GLU A 483 9.96 17.80 16.92
C GLU A 483 11.13 16.90 17.38
N ARG A 484 12.27 17.53 17.72
CA ARG A 484 13.47 16.82 18.20
C ARG A 484 13.20 15.89 19.38
N LYS A 485 12.25 16.23 20.27
CA LYS A 485 11.88 15.37 21.41
C LYS A 485 11.37 13.99 20.98
N ASP A 486 10.67 13.89 19.85
CA ASP A 486 10.17 12.60 19.34
C ASP A 486 11.29 11.75 18.75
N MET A 487 12.37 12.39 18.26
CA MET A 487 13.59 11.68 17.86
C MET A 487 14.32 11.07 19.06
N PHE A 488 14.34 11.75 20.22
CA PHE A 488 14.93 11.21 21.45
C PHE A 488 14.16 10.00 22.00
N ARG A 489 12.88 9.85 21.68
CA ARG A 489 12.12 8.64 22.03
C ARG A 489 12.74 7.37 21.46
N LEU A 490 13.40 7.45 20.31
CA LEU A 490 14.09 6.31 19.68
C LEU A 490 15.12 5.70 20.65
N PHE A 491 15.88 6.49 21.38
CA PHE A 491 16.86 5.97 22.34
C PHE A 491 16.21 5.16 23.47
N GLY A 492 15.04 5.62 23.96
CA GLY A 492 14.24 4.86 24.93
C GLY A 492 13.76 3.53 24.37
N LEU A 493 13.31 3.52 23.12
CA LEU A 493 12.87 2.29 22.44
C LEU A 493 14.01 1.32 22.16
N LEU A 494 15.21 1.82 21.81
CA LEU A 494 16.41 1.00 21.66
C LEU A 494 16.83 0.38 23.00
N LYS A 495 16.68 1.12 24.10
CA LYS A 495 16.87 0.58 25.45
C LYS A 495 15.85 -0.52 25.74
N ASP A 496 14.56 -0.31 25.42
CA ASP A 496 13.52 -1.34 25.61
C ASP A 496 13.83 -2.61 24.81
N TRP A 497 14.32 -2.46 23.58
CA TRP A 497 14.82 -3.60 22.78
C TRP A 497 16.01 -4.29 23.43
N ALA A 498 17.00 -3.55 23.91
CA ALA A 498 18.16 -4.14 24.62
C ALA A 498 17.72 -4.91 25.87
N VAL A 499 16.77 -4.38 26.63
CA VAL A 499 16.20 -5.07 27.79
C VAL A 499 15.48 -6.37 27.38
N LEU A 500 14.72 -6.35 26.28
CA LEU A 500 14.08 -7.55 25.73
C LEU A 500 15.13 -8.62 25.33
N GLU A 501 16.21 -8.20 24.67
CA GLU A 501 17.33 -9.10 24.31
C GLU A 501 17.98 -9.73 25.54
N LEU A 502 18.20 -8.95 26.60
CA LEU A 502 18.78 -9.46 27.85
C LEU A 502 17.83 -10.38 28.62
N LYS A 503 16.51 -10.15 28.58
CA LYS A 503 15.51 -10.98 29.26
C LYS A 503 15.21 -12.29 28.53
N GLU A 504 15.11 -12.25 27.21
CA GLU A 504 14.59 -13.36 26.41
C GLU A 504 15.41 -13.64 25.15
N GLY A 505 15.85 -12.61 24.43
CA GLY A 505 16.50 -12.73 23.12
C GLY A 505 17.79 -13.53 23.16
N TRP A 506 18.58 -13.40 24.22
CA TRP A 506 19.85 -14.12 24.38
C TRP A 506 19.70 -15.65 24.26
N LYS A 507 18.52 -16.19 24.61
CA LYS A 507 18.21 -17.62 24.50
C LYS A 507 18.15 -18.12 23.05
N THR A 508 18.19 -17.21 22.09
CA THR A 508 18.16 -17.51 20.65
C THR A 508 19.44 -17.12 19.92
N TRP A 509 20.44 -16.57 20.64
CA TRP A 509 21.73 -16.20 20.04
C TRP A 509 22.48 -17.46 19.56
N GLY A 510 23.14 -17.35 18.41
CA GLY A 510 23.90 -18.45 17.81
C GLY A 510 23.05 -19.58 17.21
N ARG A 511 21.73 -19.46 17.20
CA ARG A 511 20.82 -20.44 16.57
C ARG A 511 20.32 -19.89 15.25
N SER A 512 20.55 -20.59 14.15
CA SER A 512 19.88 -20.32 12.88
C SER A 512 18.46 -20.89 12.94
N PRO A 513 17.43 -20.16 12.44
CA PRO A 513 16.09 -20.72 12.24
C PRO A 513 16.17 -21.94 11.34
N SER A 514 15.39 -22.97 11.62
CA SER A 514 15.21 -24.09 10.70
C SER A 514 14.23 -23.70 9.58
N GLN A 515 14.30 -24.34 8.43
CA GLN A 515 13.32 -24.14 7.35
C GLN A 515 11.90 -24.38 7.84
N GLN A 516 11.67 -25.33 8.72
CA GLN A 516 10.37 -25.61 9.35
C GLN A 516 9.86 -24.46 10.24
N ASP A 517 10.76 -23.63 10.80
CA ASP A 517 10.36 -22.42 11.55
C ASP A 517 9.87 -21.30 10.62
N ASP A 518 10.38 -21.28 9.38
CA ASP A 518 10.01 -20.29 8.37
C ASP A 518 8.80 -20.70 7.55
N ASP A 519 8.61 -22.00 7.37
CA ASP A 519 7.54 -22.59 6.57
C ASP A 519 6.93 -23.80 7.29
N PRO A 520 6.10 -23.59 8.33
CA PRO A 520 5.49 -24.68 9.08
C PRO A 520 4.48 -25.50 8.30
N LEU A 521 3.93 -24.97 7.20
CA LEU A 521 2.95 -25.67 6.33
C LEU A 521 3.58 -26.33 5.11
N GLY A 522 4.89 -26.13 4.85
CA GLY A 522 5.55 -26.70 3.67
C GLY A 522 5.04 -26.11 2.35
N PHE A 523 4.82 -24.78 2.31
CA PHE A 523 4.27 -24.09 1.15
C PHE A 523 5.24 -24.11 -0.04
N SER A 524 4.71 -24.43 -1.23
CA SER A 524 5.46 -24.38 -2.49
C SER A 524 4.86 -23.38 -3.46
N VAL A 525 5.63 -22.36 -3.81
CA VAL A 525 5.23 -21.34 -4.79
C VAL A 525 4.99 -21.93 -6.17
N GLU A 526 5.70 -23.00 -6.54
CA GLU A 526 5.55 -23.68 -7.83
C GLU A 526 4.18 -24.38 -7.94
N ASN A 527 3.77 -25.06 -6.87
CA ASN A 527 2.45 -25.71 -6.82
C ASN A 527 1.32 -24.68 -6.84
N ASP A 528 1.50 -23.54 -6.17
CA ASP A 528 0.53 -22.45 -6.13
C ASP A 528 0.39 -21.75 -7.49
N SER A 529 1.48 -21.58 -8.23
CA SER A 529 1.48 -21.00 -9.57
C SER A 529 0.72 -21.85 -10.60
N ALA A 530 0.64 -23.16 -10.39
CA ALA A 530 -0.18 -24.05 -11.18
C ALA A 530 -1.68 -23.91 -10.86
N ARG A 531 -2.01 -23.61 -9.59
CA ARG A 531 -3.38 -23.31 -9.14
C ARG A 531 -3.85 -21.95 -9.64
N GLU A 532 -3.03 -20.89 -9.55
CA GLU A 532 -3.37 -19.56 -10.07
C GLU A 532 -3.78 -19.58 -11.55
N ARG A 533 -3.11 -20.39 -12.37
CA ARG A 533 -3.45 -20.53 -13.80
C ARG A 533 -4.82 -21.18 -14.04
N ARG A 534 -5.35 -21.91 -13.07
CA ARG A 534 -6.70 -22.51 -13.13
C ARG A 534 -7.79 -21.58 -12.58
N GLU A 535 -7.45 -20.67 -11.66
CA GLU A 535 -8.39 -19.77 -10.98
C GLU A 535 -8.58 -18.43 -11.71
N VAL A 536 -7.64 -18.02 -12.56
CA VAL A 536 -7.80 -16.86 -13.44
C VAL A 536 -8.53 -17.33 -14.69
N PRO A 537 -9.84 -17.02 -14.86
CA PRO A 537 -10.49 -17.29 -16.13
C PRO A 537 -9.72 -16.54 -17.23
N PRO A 538 -9.55 -17.14 -18.43
CA PRO A 538 -8.95 -16.44 -19.53
C PRO A 538 -9.72 -15.13 -19.71
N VAL A 539 -9.01 -14.04 -19.92
CA VAL A 539 -9.61 -12.74 -20.27
C VAL A 539 -10.31 -12.94 -21.62
N ASN A 540 -11.50 -13.52 -21.57
CA ASN A 540 -12.34 -13.67 -22.72
C ASN A 540 -12.89 -12.29 -23.10
N ALA A 541 -12.36 -11.76 -24.18
CA ALA A 541 -13.11 -10.85 -25.02
C ALA A 541 -14.36 -11.60 -25.50
N SER A 542 -15.47 -11.41 -24.88
CA SER A 542 -16.82 -11.45 -25.46
C SER A 542 -17.89 -11.81 -24.41
N THR A 543 -18.61 -10.82 -23.99
CA THR A 543 -20.05 -10.92 -23.89
C THR A 543 -20.62 -9.70 -24.61
N ALA A 544 -20.59 -9.75 -25.92
CA ALA A 544 -21.57 -9.05 -26.73
C ALA A 544 -22.84 -9.89 -26.62
N SER A 545 -23.78 -9.48 -25.80
CA SER A 545 -25.16 -9.95 -25.86
C SER A 545 -25.80 -9.44 -27.13
N GLN A 546 -26.26 -10.36 -27.97
CA GLN A 546 -27.29 -10.16 -28.99
C GLN A 546 -28.69 -10.26 -28.36
N PRO A 547 -29.70 -9.81 -29.10
CA PRO A 547 -30.07 -8.46 -29.57
C PRO A 547 -31.07 -7.79 -28.64
#